data_21d17c5bb8d759ec5e1b5bd8bb6ff623
#
_entry.id   21d17c5bb8d759ec5e1b5bd8bb6ff623
#
_cell.length_a   1.000
_cell.length_b   1.000
_cell.length_c   1.000
_cell.angle_alpha   90.00
_cell.angle_beta   90.00
_cell.angle_gamma   90.00
#
_symmetry.space_group_name_H-M   'P 1'
#
loop_
_entity.id
_entity.type
_entity.pdbx_description
1 polymer ?
#
loop_
_entity_poly.entity_id
_entity_poly.type
_entity_poly.pdbx_seq_one_letter_code
_entity_poly.pdbx_strand_id
1 'polypeptide(L)'
;MGKKLVKEKIAAYHDFRDLILDSNVDIVHIATPPHWHGIMSVEAAKAGKDIWCEKPMTRTIGEGKRVMEAVQQYGRMFRLNTWFRFTDQFYGLGTPVKPLKKLVQSGL
;
A
#
# COMPACT_ATOMS: atom_id res chain seq x y z
N MET A 1 3.32 27.75 3.91
CA MET A 1 3.26 26.69 2.89
C MET A 1 1.96 25.89 2.92
N GLY A 2 1.44 25.46 4.07
CA GLY A 2 0.19 24.68 4.15
C GLY A 2 -1.06 25.36 3.60
N LYS A 3 -1.17 26.68 3.71
CA LYS A 3 -2.32 27.46 3.21
C LYS A 3 -2.36 27.60 1.68
N LYS A 4 -1.24 27.43 0.96
CA LYS A 4 -1.21 27.49 -0.50
C LYS A 4 -1.67 26.17 -1.14
N LEU A 5 -1.34 25.03 -0.52
CA LEU A 5 -1.75 23.68 -0.98
C LEU A 5 -3.27 23.47 -0.82
N VAL A 6 -3.90 24.08 0.18
CA VAL A 6 -5.34 23.97 0.41
C VAL A 6 -6.16 24.81 -0.59
N LYS A 7 -5.54 25.77 -1.28
CA LYS A 7 -6.19 26.60 -2.30
C LYS A 7 -6.11 26.04 -3.72
N GLU A 8 -5.26 25.07 -3.97
CA GLU A 8 -5.25 24.38 -5.25
C GLU A 8 -6.48 23.48 -5.34
N LYS A 9 -7.10 23.46 -6.52
CA LYS A 9 -8.28 22.65 -6.77
C LYS A 9 -7.93 21.17 -6.66
N ILE A 10 -8.24 20.60 -5.51
CA ILE A 10 -8.16 19.15 -5.30
C ILE A 10 -9.48 18.55 -5.78
N ALA A 11 -9.42 17.65 -6.75
CA ALA A 11 -10.57 16.88 -7.16
C ALA A 11 -10.97 15.91 -6.06
N ALA A 12 -12.25 15.87 -5.72
CA ALA A 12 -12.81 14.96 -4.73
C ALA A 12 -13.88 14.08 -5.39
N TYR A 13 -13.85 12.79 -5.05
CA TYR A 13 -14.75 11.78 -5.61
C TYR A 13 -15.51 11.08 -4.50
N HIS A 14 -16.78 10.82 -4.71
CA HIS A 14 -17.60 10.02 -3.79
C HIS A 14 -17.34 8.53 -3.91
N ASP A 15 -17.04 8.06 -5.12
CA ASP A 15 -16.72 6.67 -5.43
C ASP A 15 -15.25 6.56 -5.85
N PHE A 16 -14.52 5.64 -5.26
CA PHE A 16 -13.12 5.42 -5.61
C PHE A 16 -12.94 4.98 -7.08
N ARG A 17 -13.97 4.37 -7.67
CA ARG A 17 -13.94 3.95 -9.08
C ARG A 17 -13.81 5.14 -10.02
N ASP A 18 -14.47 6.24 -9.70
CA ASP A 18 -14.35 7.47 -10.49
C ASP A 18 -12.95 8.05 -10.39
N LEU A 19 -12.32 7.98 -9.22
CA LEU A 19 -10.95 8.41 -9.02
C LEU A 19 -9.97 7.58 -9.85
N ILE A 20 -10.07 6.25 -9.84
CA ILE A 20 -9.16 5.39 -10.58
C ILE A 20 -9.36 5.43 -12.11
N LEU A 21 -10.51 5.89 -12.58
CA LEU A 21 -10.77 6.11 -14.00
C LEU A 21 -10.26 7.46 -14.50
N ASP A 22 -9.89 8.36 -13.60
CA ASP A 22 -9.33 9.66 -14.00
C ASP A 22 -7.96 9.47 -14.67
N SER A 23 -7.84 9.97 -15.91
CA SER A 23 -6.61 9.88 -16.69
C SER A 23 -5.43 10.69 -16.11
N ASN A 24 -5.72 11.64 -15.22
CA ASN A 24 -4.69 12.45 -14.55
C ASN A 24 -4.10 11.76 -13.31
N VAL A 25 -4.63 10.61 -12.91
CA VAL A 25 -4.13 9.82 -11.79
C VAL A 25 -3.20 8.72 -12.29
N ASP A 26 -1.96 8.71 -11.84
CA ASP A 26 -0.96 7.70 -12.17
C ASP A 26 -0.77 6.68 -11.06
N ILE A 27 -0.83 7.14 -9.80
CA ILE A 27 -0.61 6.33 -8.61
C ILE A 27 -1.80 6.49 -7.67
N VAL A 28 -2.25 5.39 -7.11
CA VAL A 28 -3.33 5.37 -6.10
C VAL A 28 -2.74 5.00 -4.74
N HIS A 29 -2.94 5.88 -3.75
CA HIS A 29 -2.61 5.57 -2.37
C HIS A 29 -3.86 5.05 -1.65
N ILE A 30 -3.82 3.79 -1.20
CA ILE A 30 -4.93 3.14 -0.51
C ILE A 30 -4.68 3.18 1.00
N ALA A 31 -5.44 4.01 1.69
CA ALA A 31 -5.38 4.21 3.14
C ALA A 31 -6.75 4.04 3.80
N THR A 32 -7.59 3.21 3.23
CA THR A 32 -8.93 2.86 3.69
C THR A 32 -8.88 1.81 4.81
N PRO A 33 -10.02 1.45 5.42
CA PRO A 33 -10.07 0.26 6.28
C PRO A 33 -9.60 -1.01 5.54
N PRO A 34 -8.97 -1.97 6.23
CA PRO A 34 -8.31 -3.12 5.61
C PRO A 34 -9.17 -3.97 4.67
N HIS A 35 -10.48 -4.04 4.93
CA HIS A 35 -11.42 -4.83 4.11
C HIS A 35 -11.58 -4.30 2.68
N TRP A 36 -11.16 -3.06 2.40
CA TRP A 36 -11.18 -2.45 1.08
C TRP A 36 -9.86 -2.60 0.30
N HIS A 37 -8.76 -2.92 0.98
CA HIS A 37 -7.43 -2.92 0.37
C HIS A 37 -7.33 -3.85 -0.84
N GLY A 38 -7.83 -5.06 -0.73
CA GLY A 38 -7.76 -6.05 -1.80
C GLY A 38 -8.53 -5.62 -3.04
N ILE A 39 -9.80 -5.26 -2.87
CA ILE A 39 -10.66 -4.89 -4.00
C ILE A 39 -10.19 -3.61 -4.67
N MET A 40 -9.81 -2.60 -3.90
CA MET A 40 -9.31 -1.33 -4.47
C MET A 40 -7.98 -1.53 -5.21
N SER A 41 -7.09 -2.38 -4.72
CA SER A 41 -5.83 -2.71 -5.38
C SER A 41 -6.06 -3.41 -6.72
N VAL A 42 -6.97 -4.38 -6.77
CA VAL A 42 -7.31 -5.08 -8.02
C VAL A 42 -7.90 -4.11 -9.04
N GLU A 43 -8.88 -3.30 -8.63
CA GLU A 43 -9.50 -2.33 -9.53
C GLU A 43 -8.53 -1.25 -10.01
N ALA A 44 -7.64 -0.76 -9.15
CA ALA A 44 -6.60 0.19 -9.53
C ALA A 44 -5.62 -0.42 -10.54
N ALA A 45 -5.19 -1.67 -10.36
CA ALA A 45 -4.34 -2.37 -11.31
C ALA A 45 -5.02 -2.53 -12.67
N LYS A 46 -6.30 -2.94 -12.70
CA LYS A 46 -7.09 -3.03 -13.92
C LYS A 46 -7.22 -1.69 -14.66
N ALA A 47 -7.32 -0.61 -13.92
CA ALA A 47 -7.38 0.74 -14.47
C ALA A 47 -6.00 1.29 -14.92
N GLY A 48 -4.95 0.49 -14.83
CA GLY A 48 -3.61 0.87 -15.25
C GLY A 48 -2.88 1.80 -14.28
N LYS A 49 -3.25 1.79 -13.00
CA LYS A 49 -2.64 2.62 -11.97
C LYS A 49 -1.62 1.84 -11.15
N ASP A 50 -0.55 2.50 -10.77
CA ASP A 50 0.37 1.99 -9.75
C ASP A 50 -0.23 2.16 -8.36
N ILE A 51 0.18 1.33 -7.40
CA ILE A 51 -0.50 1.21 -6.11
C ILE A 51 0.49 1.37 -4.97
N TRP A 52 0.16 2.26 -4.06
CA TRP A 52 0.77 2.35 -2.75
C TRP A 52 -0.31 2.02 -1.71
N CYS A 53 -0.21 0.85 -1.10
CA CYS A 53 -1.22 0.36 -0.16
C CYS A 53 -0.69 0.39 1.29
N GLU A 54 -1.51 0.88 2.22
CA GLU A 54 -1.22 0.78 3.64
C GLU A 54 -1.32 -0.67 4.11
N LYS A 55 -0.59 -1.00 5.17
CA LYS A 55 -0.69 -2.29 5.84
C LYS A 55 -2.07 -2.46 6.50
N PRO A 56 -2.61 -3.65 6.61
CA PRO A 56 -2.18 -4.91 5.98
C PRO A 56 -2.49 -4.90 4.48
N MET A 57 -1.76 -5.70 3.70
CA MET A 57 -1.98 -5.80 2.26
C MET A 57 -3.42 -6.18 1.91
N THR A 58 -3.91 -7.21 2.58
CA THR A 58 -5.29 -7.72 2.43
C THR A 58 -5.71 -8.38 3.74
N ARG A 59 -6.98 -8.74 3.85
CA ARG A 59 -7.50 -9.48 5.02
C ARG A 59 -7.23 -10.97 4.95
N THR A 60 -7.16 -11.53 3.75
CA THR A 60 -6.98 -12.97 3.53
C THR A 60 -5.88 -13.24 2.53
N ILE A 61 -5.32 -14.45 2.58
CA ILE A 61 -4.31 -14.90 1.62
C ILE A 61 -4.92 -14.98 0.20
N GLY A 62 -6.16 -15.39 0.07
CA GLY A 62 -6.85 -15.45 -1.22
C GLY A 62 -6.99 -14.09 -1.89
N GLU A 63 -7.35 -13.06 -1.14
CA GLU A 63 -7.36 -11.68 -1.64
C GLU A 63 -5.95 -11.23 -2.07
N GLY A 64 -4.94 -11.53 -1.29
CA GLY A 64 -3.55 -11.21 -1.60
C GLY A 64 -3.08 -11.84 -2.90
N LYS A 65 -3.44 -13.09 -3.16
CA LYS A 65 -3.15 -13.77 -4.43
C LYS A 65 -3.80 -13.06 -5.61
N ARG A 66 -5.06 -12.64 -5.49
CA ARG A 66 -5.76 -11.89 -6.54
C ARG A 66 -5.11 -10.54 -6.82
N VAL A 67 -4.65 -9.85 -5.78
CA VAL A 67 -3.91 -8.60 -5.96
C VAL A 67 -2.61 -8.84 -6.73
N MET A 68 -1.85 -9.85 -6.37
CA MET A 68 -0.62 -10.22 -7.07
C MET A 68 -0.87 -10.56 -8.54
N GLU A 69 -1.88 -11.38 -8.80
CA GLU A 69 -2.27 -11.75 -10.17
C GLU A 69 -2.64 -10.54 -11.00
N ALA A 70 -3.45 -9.64 -10.47
CA ALA A 70 -3.86 -8.42 -11.15
C ALA A 70 -2.65 -7.50 -11.42
N VAL A 71 -1.79 -7.27 -10.44
CA VAL A 71 -0.60 -6.44 -10.57
C VAL A 71 0.33 -6.98 -11.66
N GLN A 72 0.54 -8.29 -11.70
CA GLN A 72 1.36 -8.95 -12.72
C GLN A 72 0.69 -8.90 -14.10
N GLN A 73 -0.58 -9.20 -14.17
CA GLN A 73 -1.35 -9.23 -15.43
C GLN A 73 -1.36 -7.86 -16.11
N TYR A 74 -1.54 -6.79 -15.36
CA TYR A 74 -1.63 -5.43 -15.88
C TYR A 74 -0.29 -4.67 -15.86
N GLY A 75 0.80 -5.34 -15.44
CA GLY A 75 2.14 -4.77 -15.43
C GLY A 75 2.27 -3.53 -14.55
N ARG A 76 1.61 -3.53 -13.38
CA ARG A 76 1.62 -2.39 -12.46
C ARG A 76 2.62 -2.57 -11.33
N MET A 77 3.02 -1.47 -10.73
CA MET A 77 3.82 -1.47 -9.51
C MET A 77 2.91 -1.51 -8.30
N PHE A 78 3.25 -2.35 -7.33
CA PHE A 78 2.57 -2.42 -6.05
C PHE A 78 3.58 -2.28 -4.92
N ARG A 79 3.34 -1.33 -4.02
CA ARG A 79 4.14 -1.18 -2.81
C ARG A 79 3.26 -1.25 -1.58
N LEU A 80 3.58 -2.17 -0.69
CA LEU A 80 3.01 -2.20 0.65
C LEU A 80 3.78 -1.26 1.56
N ASN A 81 3.08 -0.36 2.23
CA ASN A 81 3.70 0.58 3.15
C ASN A 81 4.00 -0.09 4.50
N THR A 82 5.24 -0.49 4.66
CA THR A 82 5.79 -1.06 5.88
C THR A 82 6.76 -0.08 6.55
N TRP A 83 6.34 1.18 6.66
CA TRP A 83 7.16 2.29 7.13
C TRP A 83 7.84 2.04 8.49
N PHE A 84 7.17 1.33 9.38
CA PHE A 84 7.70 0.99 10.70
C PHE A 84 8.96 0.14 10.64
N ARG A 85 9.22 -0.59 9.56
CA ARG A 85 10.45 -1.36 9.35
C ARG A 85 11.67 -0.46 9.13
N PHE A 86 11.44 0.79 8.75
CA PHE A 86 12.49 1.77 8.49
C PHE A 86 12.71 2.74 9.66
N THR A 87 12.02 2.53 10.78
CA THR A 87 12.17 3.33 11.99
C THR A 87 13.27 2.77 12.89
N ASP A 88 13.89 3.63 13.67
CA ASP A 88 14.93 3.25 14.64
C ASP A 88 14.44 2.24 15.68
N GLN A 89 13.14 2.20 15.94
CA GLN A 89 12.53 1.23 16.83
C GLN A 89 12.68 -0.21 16.34
N PHE A 90 12.75 -0.43 15.03
CA PHE A 90 12.91 -1.75 14.42
C PHE A 90 14.35 -2.07 14.03
N TYR A 91 15.07 -1.09 13.50
CA TYR A 91 16.42 -1.25 12.97
C TYR A 91 17.49 -0.48 13.74
N GLY A 92 17.07 0.37 14.69
CA GLY A 92 17.96 1.13 15.54
C GLY A 92 18.76 0.24 16.51
N LEU A 93 19.87 0.75 16.95
CA LEU A 93 20.77 0.09 17.89
C LEU A 93 20.04 -0.23 19.20
N GLY A 94 19.95 -1.49 19.53
CA GLY A 94 19.41 -1.94 20.81
C GLY A 94 17.97 -2.41 20.81
N THR A 95 17.30 -2.46 19.68
CA THR A 95 15.89 -2.82 19.57
C THR A 95 15.64 -4.26 19.04
N PRO A 96 14.40 -4.67 18.84
CA PRO A 96 13.93 -6.05 18.67
C PRO A 96 14.65 -6.92 17.66
N VAL A 97 15.49 -6.35 16.81
CA VAL A 97 16.28 -7.11 15.82
C VAL A 97 17.27 -8.06 16.54
N LYS A 98 17.75 -7.71 17.74
CA LYS A 98 18.66 -8.58 18.50
C LYS A 98 18.01 -9.89 18.95
N PRO A 99 16.79 -9.87 19.52
CA PRO A 99 16.07 -11.11 19.84
C PRO A 99 15.79 -11.96 18.59
N LEU A 100 15.41 -11.34 17.49
CA LEU A 100 15.16 -12.05 16.23
C LEU A 100 16.42 -12.71 15.68
N LYS A 101 17.55 -12.03 15.70
CA LYS A 101 18.86 -12.61 15.33
C LYS A 101 19.23 -13.77 16.23
N LYS A 102 18.96 -13.69 17.53
CA LYS A 102 19.18 -14.81 18.47
C LYS A 102 18.31 -16.02 18.13
N LEU A 103 17.04 -15.81 17.80
CA LEU A 103 16.12 -16.87 17.40
C LEU A 103 16.59 -17.58 16.12
N VAL A 104 17.01 -16.82 15.13
CA VAL A 104 17.55 -17.36 13.87
C VAL A 104 18.86 -18.12 14.13
N GLN A 105 19.75 -17.62 14.98
CA GLN A 105 21.00 -18.28 15.33
C GLN A 105 20.81 -19.55 16.18
N SER A 106 19.71 -19.65 16.93
CA SER A 106 19.36 -20.84 17.72
C SER A 106 18.66 -21.92 16.92
N GLY A 107 18.50 -21.76 15.61
CA GLY A 107 17.89 -22.75 14.72
C GLY A 107 16.37 -22.81 14.76
N LEU A 108 15.77 -21.80 15.34
CA LEU A 108 14.31 -21.59 15.30
C LEU A 108 13.95 -20.68 14.11
#